data_7a995391e30d66dff68c6a0e3608a95d
#
_entry.id   7a995391e30d66dff68c6a0e3608a95d
#
_cell.length_a   1.000
_cell.length_b   1.000
_cell.length_c   1.000
_cell.angle_alpha   90.00
_cell.angle_beta   90.00
_cell.angle_gamma   90.00
#
_symmetry.space_group_name_H-M   'P 1'
#
loop_
_entity.id
_entity.type
_entity.pdbx_description
1 polymer ?
#
loop_
_entity_poly.entity_id
_entity_poly.type
_entity_poly.pdbx_seq_one_letter_code
_entity_poly.pdbx_strand_id
1 'polypeptide(L)'
;MHTEILTYEADGLRMESHLFVDPRRDGRRPGVLVFPEAFGLGDHAKDRARRLAELGYVALACDLHGEGEVMTDREKMMAALGALREAPERIRARAGGGLAALLGRDEVDPARIASIGYCFGGTMSLELARGGAPIAGVVGFHSGLATARPEDAKDITARILVLIGADDPGIPPEQRAAFEAEMRAGKVDWQMKLYGGVVHSFTNEGADALGMPDFARYDATADRRSWDEMIAFFGEIFGTAA
;
A
#
# COMPACT_ATOMS: atom_id res chain seq x y z
N MET A 1 3.58 16.65 -15.27
CA MET A 1 3.61 16.04 -13.93
C MET A 1 4.52 16.88 -13.04
N HIS A 2 4.02 17.38 -11.91
CA HIS A 2 4.85 17.97 -10.86
C HIS A 2 5.29 16.87 -9.90
N THR A 3 6.57 16.89 -9.52
CA THR A 3 7.15 15.92 -8.57
C THR A 3 7.98 16.66 -7.55
N GLU A 4 7.80 16.33 -6.27
CA GLU A 4 8.48 16.95 -5.14
C GLU A 4 8.87 15.88 -4.12
N ILE A 5 10.03 16.00 -3.48
CA ILE A 5 10.41 15.14 -2.36
C ILE A 5 9.92 15.81 -1.08
N LEU A 6 9.03 15.14 -0.37
CA LEU A 6 8.58 15.54 0.96
C LEU A 6 9.43 14.86 2.02
N THR A 7 10.03 15.66 2.89
CA THR A 7 10.78 15.16 4.05
C THR A 7 10.00 15.38 5.33
N TYR A 8 9.93 14.35 6.16
CA TYR A 8 9.25 14.40 7.45
C TYR A 8 9.86 13.38 8.43
N GLU A 9 9.59 13.55 9.72
CA GLU A 9 10.04 12.62 10.75
C GLU A 9 8.94 11.60 11.08
N ALA A 10 9.29 10.31 11.12
CA ALA A 10 8.39 9.23 11.54
C ALA A 10 9.18 8.05 12.12
N ASP A 11 8.70 7.44 13.20
CA ASP A 11 9.38 6.31 13.89
C ASP A 11 10.86 6.61 14.22
N GLY A 12 11.18 7.89 14.54
CA GLY A 12 12.56 8.33 14.80
C GLY A 12 13.48 8.35 13.57
N LEU A 13 12.92 8.28 12.36
CA LEU A 13 13.64 8.33 11.09
C LEU A 13 13.24 9.57 10.30
N ARG A 14 14.19 10.13 9.57
CA ARG A 14 13.91 11.11 8.52
C ARG A 14 13.42 10.36 7.28
N MET A 15 12.19 10.61 6.89
CA MET A 15 11.56 9.97 5.72
C MET A 15 11.69 10.88 4.49
N GLU A 16 11.91 10.28 3.31
CA GLU A 16 11.97 10.96 2.02
C GLU A 16 11.00 10.33 1.03
N SER A 17 9.80 10.89 0.94
CA SER A 17 8.72 10.39 0.09
C SER A 17 8.53 11.26 -1.14
N HIS A 18 8.11 10.65 -2.27
CA HIS A 18 7.95 11.37 -3.53
C HIS A 18 6.48 11.70 -3.81
N LEU A 19 6.15 12.97 -3.84
CA LEU A 19 4.83 13.48 -4.21
C LEU A 19 4.70 13.58 -5.74
N PHE A 20 3.56 13.17 -6.27
CA PHE A 20 3.18 13.29 -7.69
C PHE A 20 1.84 14.00 -7.80
N VAL A 21 1.80 15.08 -8.59
CA VAL A 21 0.61 15.92 -8.79
C VAL A 21 0.50 16.32 -10.26
N ASP A 22 -0.69 16.22 -10.85
CA ASP A 22 -0.94 16.82 -12.15
C ASP A 22 -1.28 18.31 -11.98
N PRO A 23 -0.39 19.25 -12.37
CA PRO A 23 -0.59 20.69 -12.17
C PRO A 23 -1.67 21.30 -13.08
N ARG A 24 -2.20 20.51 -14.03
CA ARG A 24 -3.28 20.97 -14.95
C ARG A 24 -4.66 20.83 -14.33
N ARG A 25 -4.75 20.23 -13.15
CA ARG A 25 -6.01 20.00 -12.44
C ARG A 25 -6.09 20.92 -11.22
N ASP A 26 -7.14 21.71 -11.17
CA ASP A 26 -7.41 22.65 -10.08
C ASP A 26 -8.19 22.01 -8.95
N GLY A 27 -8.13 22.65 -7.78
CA GLY A 27 -8.90 22.30 -6.59
C GLY A 27 -8.34 21.12 -5.80
N ARG A 28 -9.03 20.82 -4.70
CA ARG A 28 -8.67 19.70 -3.83
C ARG A 28 -9.13 18.38 -4.43
N ARG A 29 -8.26 17.38 -4.36
CA ARG A 29 -8.43 16.06 -4.98
C ARG A 29 -8.20 14.97 -3.95
N PRO A 30 -8.71 13.75 -4.18
CA PRO A 30 -8.41 12.62 -3.31
C PRO A 30 -6.90 12.40 -3.21
N GLY A 31 -6.43 12.15 -1.99
CA GLY A 31 -5.04 11.81 -1.70
C GLY A 31 -4.84 10.29 -1.63
N VAL A 32 -3.74 9.80 -2.19
CA VAL A 32 -3.40 8.37 -2.16
C VAL A 32 -1.96 8.16 -1.67
N LEU A 33 -1.82 7.43 -0.57
CA LEU A 33 -0.53 6.91 -0.11
C LEU A 33 -0.19 5.65 -0.91
N VAL A 34 1.04 5.55 -1.40
CA VAL A 34 1.53 4.39 -2.16
C VAL A 34 2.74 3.82 -1.43
N PHE A 35 2.55 2.72 -0.71
CA PHE A 35 3.62 2.05 0.02
C PHE A 35 4.34 1.03 -0.85
N PRO A 36 5.69 1.03 -0.83
CA PRO A 36 6.52 0.21 -1.69
C PRO A 36 6.60 -1.24 -1.23
N GLU A 37 7.20 -2.08 -2.08
CA GLU A 37 7.63 -3.42 -1.72
C GLU A 37 8.74 -3.41 -0.66
N ALA A 38 9.11 -4.58 -0.19
CA ALA A 38 10.03 -4.84 0.92
C ALA A 38 11.38 -4.12 0.84
N PHE A 39 11.92 -3.92 -0.36
CA PHE A 39 13.23 -3.29 -0.57
C PHE A 39 13.23 -1.75 -0.36
N GLY A 40 12.06 -1.12 -0.26
CA GLY A 40 11.95 0.33 -0.08
C GLY A 40 11.41 1.04 -1.33
N LEU A 41 11.52 2.38 -1.35
CA LEU A 41 10.90 3.25 -2.35
C LEU A 41 11.61 3.19 -3.71
N GLY A 42 11.45 2.06 -4.41
CA GLY A 42 11.93 1.85 -5.78
C GLY A 42 11.02 2.45 -6.87
N ASP A 43 11.43 2.22 -8.12
CA ASP A 43 10.76 2.78 -9.31
C ASP A 43 9.33 2.26 -9.48
N HIS A 44 9.04 1.02 -9.09
CA HIS A 44 7.70 0.44 -9.17
C HIS A 44 6.67 1.29 -8.41
N ALA A 45 6.89 1.58 -7.13
CA ALA A 45 5.95 2.38 -6.34
C ALA A 45 5.86 3.83 -6.83
N LYS A 46 6.98 4.42 -7.28
CA LYS A 46 7.00 5.76 -7.89
C LYS A 46 6.20 5.81 -9.20
N ASP A 47 6.31 4.79 -10.05
CA ASP A 47 5.53 4.70 -11.28
C ASP A 47 4.03 4.56 -10.97
N ARG A 48 3.64 3.73 -10.00
CA ARG A 48 2.25 3.58 -9.57
C ARG A 48 1.68 4.91 -9.04
N ALA A 49 2.44 5.66 -8.25
CA ALA A 49 2.04 6.98 -7.78
C ALA A 49 1.90 7.98 -8.93
N ARG A 50 2.84 7.98 -9.90
CA ARG A 50 2.76 8.80 -11.10
C ARG A 50 1.49 8.51 -11.91
N ARG A 51 1.16 7.22 -12.13
CA ARG A 51 -0.06 6.78 -12.85
C ARG A 51 -1.33 7.24 -12.13
N LEU A 52 -1.37 7.20 -10.80
CA LEU A 52 -2.50 7.73 -10.02
C LEU A 52 -2.62 9.24 -10.20
N ALA A 53 -1.51 9.98 -10.19
CA ALA A 53 -1.55 11.43 -10.42
C ALA A 53 -2.05 11.79 -11.84
N GLU A 54 -1.73 11.00 -12.85
CA GLU A 54 -2.28 11.14 -14.22
C GLU A 54 -3.80 10.96 -14.26
N LEU A 55 -4.34 10.09 -13.38
CA LEU A 55 -5.79 9.89 -13.21
C LEU A 55 -6.45 11.01 -12.38
N GLY A 56 -5.67 11.92 -11.79
CA GLY A 56 -6.16 13.09 -11.08
C GLY A 56 -6.11 13.00 -9.56
N TYR A 57 -5.50 11.98 -9.00
CA TYR A 57 -5.22 11.90 -7.57
C TYR A 57 -3.99 12.75 -7.19
N VAL A 58 -3.83 13.08 -5.91
CA VAL A 58 -2.57 13.54 -5.35
C VAL A 58 -1.92 12.33 -4.71
N ALA A 59 -0.81 11.84 -5.27
CA ALA A 59 -0.21 10.58 -4.86
C ALA A 59 1.14 10.77 -4.18
N LEU A 60 1.33 10.18 -3.01
CA LEU A 60 2.59 10.16 -2.27
C LEU A 60 3.17 8.74 -2.27
N ALA A 61 4.25 8.53 -3.03
CA ALA A 61 5.06 7.31 -2.94
C ALA A 61 5.91 7.39 -1.66
N CYS A 62 5.57 6.57 -0.68
CA CYS A 62 6.07 6.67 0.69
C CYS A 62 7.41 5.95 0.87
N ASP A 63 8.30 6.56 1.62
CA ASP A 63 9.51 5.89 2.12
C ASP A 63 9.14 4.81 3.14
N LEU A 64 9.89 3.73 3.14
CA LEU A 64 9.70 2.60 4.07
C LEU A 64 10.80 2.54 5.13
N HIS A 65 12.07 2.78 4.72
CA HIS A 65 13.22 2.51 5.55
C HIS A 65 13.86 3.76 6.18
N GLY A 66 13.50 4.95 5.68
CA GLY A 66 14.11 6.24 6.01
C GLY A 66 15.19 6.64 5.01
N GLU A 67 15.47 7.93 4.90
CA GLU A 67 16.47 8.54 4.01
C GLU A 67 16.30 8.18 2.53
N GLY A 68 15.10 7.74 2.12
CA GLY A 68 14.84 7.22 0.77
C GLY A 68 15.60 5.95 0.43
N GLU A 69 16.05 5.18 1.45
CA GLU A 69 16.88 4.00 1.25
C GLU A 69 16.14 2.92 0.45
N VAL A 70 16.79 2.42 -0.59
CA VAL A 70 16.43 1.20 -1.31
C VAL A 70 17.46 0.14 -0.97
N MET A 71 17.07 -0.81 -0.13
CA MET A 71 17.94 -1.89 0.30
C MET A 71 18.28 -2.82 -0.86
N THR A 72 19.55 -3.21 -0.97
CA THR A 72 20.03 -4.22 -1.94
C THR A 72 20.38 -5.55 -1.25
N ASP A 73 20.61 -5.50 0.05
CA ASP A 73 20.96 -6.66 0.87
C ASP A 73 19.67 -7.32 1.38
N ARG A 74 19.41 -8.54 0.91
CA ARG A 74 18.21 -9.32 1.26
C ARG A 74 18.15 -9.69 2.74
N GLU A 75 19.29 -10.01 3.36
CA GLU A 75 19.33 -10.41 4.78
C GLU A 75 19.00 -9.22 5.67
N LYS A 76 19.60 -8.06 5.39
CA LYS A 76 19.26 -6.80 6.08
C LYS A 76 17.79 -6.43 5.91
N MET A 77 17.28 -6.51 4.69
CA MET A 77 15.88 -6.22 4.39
C MET A 77 14.96 -7.15 5.19
N MET A 78 15.22 -8.47 5.18
CA MET A 78 14.40 -9.43 5.93
C MET A 78 14.44 -9.20 7.44
N ALA A 79 15.60 -8.85 7.99
CA ALA A 79 15.75 -8.52 9.42
C ALA A 79 14.96 -7.24 9.78
N ALA A 80 15.04 -6.18 8.94
CA ALA A 80 14.28 -4.95 9.15
C ALA A 80 12.76 -5.18 9.11
N LEU A 81 12.27 -5.99 8.16
CA LEU A 81 10.85 -6.33 8.06
C LEU A 81 10.39 -7.21 9.22
N GLY A 82 11.23 -8.14 9.68
CA GLY A 82 10.96 -8.96 10.87
C GLY A 82 10.71 -8.09 12.09
N ALA A 83 11.62 -7.17 12.37
CA ALA A 83 11.50 -6.22 13.49
C ALA A 83 10.26 -5.32 13.39
N LEU A 84 9.85 -4.93 12.17
CA LEU A 84 8.63 -4.15 11.96
C LEU A 84 7.36 -5.00 12.19
N ARG A 85 7.34 -6.26 11.75
CA ARG A 85 6.18 -7.15 11.97
C ARG A 85 5.94 -7.46 13.46
N GLU A 86 6.99 -7.50 14.26
CA GLU A 86 6.90 -7.69 15.71
C GLU A 86 6.44 -6.43 16.46
N ALA A 87 6.53 -5.26 15.83
CA ALA A 87 6.19 -3.95 16.39
C ALA A 87 5.24 -3.17 15.47
N PRO A 88 3.95 -3.55 15.37
CA PRO A 88 2.98 -2.91 14.48
C PRO A 88 2.86 -1.38 14.68
N GLU A 89 3.08 -0.90 15.90
CA GLU A 89 3.08 0.53 16.23
C GLU A 89 4.15 1.30 15.44
N ARG A 90 5.29 0.69 15.12
CA ARG A 90 6.33 1.30 14.30
C ARG A 90 5.89 1.41 12.83
N ILE A 91 5.22 0.38 12.31
CA ILE A 91 4.62 0.42 10.97
C ILE A 91 3.59 1.55 10.91
N ARG A 92 2.70 1.63 11.91
CA ARG A 92 1.66 2.67 12.04
C ARG A 92 2.27 4.07 12.14
N ALA A 93 3.37 4.22 12.89
CA ALA A 93 4.07 5.50 13.00
C ALA A 93 4.65 5.96 11.65
N ARG A 94 5.33 5.06 10.91
CA ARG A 94 5.87 5.38 9.58
C ARG A 94 4.76 5.73 8.58
N ALA A 95 3.73 4.89 8.51
CA ALA A 95 2.60 5.10 7.61
C ALA A 95 1.80 6.37 7.97
N GLY A 96 1.61 6.63 9.27
CA GLY A 96 0.97 7.83 9.79
C GLY A 96 1.75 9.11 9.49
N GLY A 97 3.10 9.06 9.51
CA GLY A 97 3.94 10.18 9.07
C GLY A 97 3.71 10.54 7.61
N GLY A 98 3.63 9.54 6.73
CA GLY A 98 3.27 9.72 5.32
C GLY A 98 1.87 10.32 5.15
N LEU A 99 0.90 9.84 5.94
CA LEU A 99 -0.46 10.40 5.95
C LEU A 99 -0.46 11.88 6.38
N ALA A 100 0.25 12.22 7.43
CA ALA A 100 0.36 13.60 7.91
C ALA A 100 1.02 14.51 6.86
N ALA A 101 2.09 14.05 6.21
CA ALA A 101 2.76 14.79 5.13
C ALA A 101 1.83 15.03 3.93
N LEU A 102 1.04 14.02 3.54
CA LEU A 102 0.06 14.14 2.45
C LEU A 102 -1.06 15.11 2.81
N LEU A 103 -1.62 15.03 4.02
CA LEU A 103 -2.67 15.93 4.51
C LEU A 103 -2.21 17.38 4.66
N GLY A 104 -0.91 17.63 4.78
CA GLY A 104 -0.32 18.98 4.79
C GLY A 104 -0.33 19.68 3.42
N ARG A 105 -0.81 19.03 2.36
CA ARG A 105 -0.84 19.60 1.00
C ARG A 105 -2.17 20.28 0.71
N ASP A 106 -2.11 21.49 0.18
CA ASP A 106 -3.30 22.30 -0.17
C ASP A 106 -4.16 21.65 -1.26
N GLU A 107 -3.53 20.84 -2.13
CA GLU A 107 -4.16 20.14 -3.24
C GLU A 107 -4.96 18.91 -2.79
N VAL A 108 -4.82 18.49 -1.53
CA VAL A 108 -5.45 17.26 -0.99
C VAL A 108 -6.79 17.57 -0.34
N ASP A 109 -7.79 16.75 -0.67
CA ASP A 109 -9.05 16.71 0.06
C ASP A 109 -8.93 15.77 1.27
N PRO A 110 -8.89 16.28 2.50
CA PRO A 110 -8.68 15.45 3.68
C PRO A 110 -9.81 14.47 3.97
N ALA A 111 -11.00 14.65 3.37
CA ALA A 111 -12.12 13.73 3.50
C ALA A 111 -12.03 12.55 2.52
N ARG A 112 -11.11 12.58 1.54
CA ARG A 112 -10.97 11.59 0.48
C ARG A 112 -9.53 11.07 0.40
N ILE A 113 -9.14 10.27 1.40
CA ILE A 113 -7.81 9.66 1.47
C ILE A 113 -7.92 8.15 1.31
N ALA A 114 -7.05 7.56 0.51
CA ALA A 114 -6.84 6.11 0.45
C ALA A 114 -5.38 5.76 0.62
N SER A 115 -5.12 4.50 0.93
CA SER A 115 -3.79 3.92 0.99
C SER A 115 -3.72 2.70 0.10
N ILE A 116 -2.69 2.60 -0.72
CA ILE A 116 -2.39 1.38 -1.46
C ILE A 116 -0.99 0.89 -1.11
N GLY A 117 -0.75 -0.40 -1.25
CA GLY A 117 0.58 -0.94 -1.01
C GLY A 117 0.82 -2.26 -1.70
N TYR A 118 2.10 -2.49 -1.99
CA TYR A 118 2.61 -3.64 -2.72
C TYR A 118 3.47 -4.50 -1.78
N CYS A 119 3.22 -5.80 -1.72
CA CYS A 119 3.98 -6.71 -0.84
C CYS A 119 3.91 -6.23 0.63
N PHE A 120 5.03 -5.89 1.26
CA PHE A 120 5.07 -5.33 2.62
C PHE A 120 4.38 -3.97 2.72
N GLY A 121 4.37 -3.18 1.65
CA GLY A 121 3.60 -1.93 1.60
C GLY A 121 2.10 -2.13 1.80
N GLY A 122 1.56 -3.26 1.35
CA GLY A 122 0.17 -3.63 1.65
C GLY A 122 -0.04 -3.92 3.14
N THR A 123 0.93 -4.56 3.81
CA THR A 123 0.93 -4.69 5.28
C THR A 123 0.94 -3.31 5.95
N MET A 124 1.74 -2.35 5.44
CA MET A 124 1.76 -0.98 5.98
C MET A 124 0.39 -0.29 5.84
N SER A 125 -0.26 -0.44 4.68
CA SER A 125 -1.60 0.12 4.42
C SER A 125 -2.65 -0.49 5.37
N LEU A 126 -2.60 -1.80 5.58
CA LEU A 126 -3.49 -2.49 6.52
C LEU A 126 -3.22 -2.08 7.97
N GLU A 127 -1.95 -1.97 8.38
CA GLU A 127 -1.60 -1.52 9.74
C GLU A 127 -2.00 -0.07 9.99
N LEU A 128 -1.90 0.80 8.98
CA LEU A 128 -2.41 2.17 9.05
C LEU A 128 -3.92 2.18 9.38
N ALA A 129 -4.70 1.34 8.69
CA ALA A 129 -6.13 1.21 8.94
C ALA A 129 -6.42 0.58 10.31
N ARG A 130 -5.69 -0.49 10.72
CA ARG A 130 -5.79 -1.11 12.06
C ARG A 130 -5.48 -0.12 13.17
N GLY A 131 -4.62 0.87 12.91
CA GLY A 131 -4.35 1.99 13.81
C GLY A 131 -5.46 3.04 13.89
N GLY A 132 -6.61 2.84 13.24
CA GLY A 132 -7.75 3.77 13.28
C GLY A 132 -7.53 5.03 12.43
N ALA A 133 -6.62 5.03 11.45
CA ALA A 133 -6.39 6.19 10.58
C ALA A 133 -7.68 6.59 9.83
N PRO A 134 -7.98 7.90 9.72
CA PRO A 134 -9.18 8.40 9.06
C PRO A 134 -9.03 8.38 7.53
N ILE A 135 -8.95 7.18 6.96
CA ILE A 135 -8.86 6.95 5.52
C ILE A 135 -10.09 6.22 5.01
N ALA A 136 -10.50 6.50 3.77
CA ALA A 136 -11.70 5.94 3.17
C ALA A 136 -11.51 4.50 2.70
N GLY A 137 -10.30 4.14 2.30
CA GLY A 137 -10.03 2.79 1.81
C GLY A 137 -8.57 2.38 1.77
N VAL A 138 -8.38 1.07 1.73
CA VAL A 138 -7.07 0.41 1.59
C VAL A 138 -7.12 -0.55 0.42
N VAL A 139 -6.08 -0.56 -0.43
CA VAL A 139 -5.89 -1.60 -1.44
C VAL A 139 -4.53 -2.27 -1.25
N GLY A 140 -4.54 -3.58 -1.01
CA GLY A 140 -3.32 -4.38 -0.89
C GLY A 140 -3.10 -5.25 -2.13
N PHE A 141 -1.96 -5.08 -2.81
CA PHE A 141 -1.54 -5.91 -3.94
C PHE A 141 -0.49 -6.92 -3.48
N HIS A 142 -0.75 -8.22 -3.66
CA HIS A 142 0.11 -9.31 -3.18
C HIS A 142 0.67 -9.04 -1.77
N SER A 143 -0.17 -8.50 -0.90
CA SER A 143 0.23 -8.00 0.41
C SER A 143 0.22 -9.08 1.49
N GLY A 144 1.17 -9.01 2.41
CA GLY A 144 1.08 -9.73 3.67
C GLY A 144 -0.16 -9.28 4.46
N LEU A 145 -0.98 -10.25 4.87
CA LEU A 145 -2.25 -10.00 5.55
C LEU A 145 -2.15 -10.13 7.07
N ALA A 146 -1.11 -10.83 7.55
CA ALA A 146 -0.93 -11.11 8.97
C ALA A 146 -0.61 -9.86 9.78
N THR A 147 -1.08 -9.85 11.02
CA THR A 147 -0.76 -8.86 12.05
C THR A 147 -0.51 -9.55 13.38
N ALA A 148 0.26 -8.90 14.26
CA ALA A 148 0.42 -9.33 15.65
C ALA A 148 -0.77 -8.93 16.54
N ARG A 149 -1.69 -8.08 16.04
CA ARG A 149 -2.83 -7.52 16.78
C ARG A 149 -4.13 -7.60 15.99
N PRO A 150 -4.68 -8.79 15.74
CA PRO A 150 -5.93 -8.94 14.97
C PRO A 150 -7.15 -8.30 15.66
N GLU A 151 -7.11 -8.09 16.98
CA GLU A 151 -8.15 -7.40 17.74
C GLU A 151 -8.31 -5.92 17.37
N ASP A 152 -7.28 -5.30 16.76
CA ASP A 152 -7.31 -3.91 16.32
C ASP A 152 -8.18 -3.71 15.05
N ALA A 153 -8.65 -4.78 14.42
CA ALA A 153 -9.61 -4.69 13.33
C ALA A 153 -10.90 -3.92 13.71
N LYS A 154 -11.26 -3.88 14.99
CA LYS A 154 -12.40 -3.08 15.51
C LYS A 154 -12.25 -1.57 15.28
N ASP A 155 -11.01 -1.09 15.14
CA ASP A 155 -10.67 0.32 14.95
C ASP A 155 -10.61 0.72 13.47
N ILE A 156 -10.74 -0.26 12.54
CA ILE A 156 -10.75 -0.02 11.10
C ILE A 156 -12.08 0.65 10.71
N THR A 157 -11.98 1.85 10.16
CA THR A 157 -13.12 2.58 9.56
C THR A 157 -13.08 2.56 8.02
N ALA A 158 -11.94 2.22 7.45
CA ALA A 158 -11.71 2.12 6.01
C ALA A 158 -12.40 0.89 5.41
N ARG A 159 -12.81 0.98 4.13
CA ARG A 159 -13.09 -0.20 3.32
C ARG A 159 -11.79 -0.85 2.87
N ILE A 160 -11.76 -2.17 2.79
CA ILE A 160 -10.54 -2.92 2.47
C ILE A 160 -10.73 -3.74 1.19
N LEU A 161 -9.78 -3.62 0.25
CA LEU A 161 -9.66 -4.50 -0.91
C LEU A 161 -8.28 -5.15 -0.91
N VAL A 162 -8.22 -6.47 -0.95
CA VAL A 162 -6.96 -7.21 -1.11
C VAL A 162 -6.96 -8.06 -2.37
N LEU A 163 -5.88 -7.97 -3.14
CA LEU A 163 -5.71 -8.52 -4.49
C LEU A 163 -4.51 -9.47 -4.45
N ILE A 164 -4.78 -10.78 -4.42
CA ILE A 164 -3.81 -11.81 -4.04
C ILE A 164 -3.66 -12.83 -5.17
N GLY A 165 -2.43 -13.24 -5.46
CA GLY A 165 -2.16 -14.42 -6.26
C GLY A 165 -2.62 -15.68 -5.52
N ALA A 166 -3.43 -16.53 -6.15
CA ALA A 166 -3.95 -17.73 -5.50
C ALA A 166 -2.83 -18.72 -5.13
N ASP A 167 -1.75 -18.69 -5.91
CA ASP A 167 -0.58 -19.57 -5.76
C ASP A 167 0.62 -18.86 -5.10
N ASP A 168 0.36 -17.70 -4.44
CA ASP A 168 1.37 -16.95 -3.71
C ASP A 168 1.79 -17.72 -2.43
N PRO A 169 3.02 -18.26 -2.37
CA PRO A 169 3.47 -19.01 -1.20
C PRO A 169 3.74 -18.12 0.02
N GLY A 170 3.88 -16.80 -0.16
CA GLY A 170 4.01 -15.83 0.92
C GLY A 170 2.69 -15.53 1.62
N ILE A 171 1.53 -15.83 0.96
CA ILE A 171 0.18 -15.57 1.47
C ILE A 171 -0.67 -16.86 1.39
N PRO A 172 -0.31 -17.87 2.19
CA PRO A 172 -0.95 -19.19 2.11
C PRO A 172 -2.43 -19.14 2.54
N PRO A 173 -3.22 -20.20 2.25
CA PRO A 173 -4.64 -20.26 2.59
C PRO A 173 -4.95 -19.96 4.06
N GLU A 174 -4.09 -20.39 4.97
CA GLU A 174 -4.26 -20.20 6.43
C GLU A 174 -4.16 -18.71 6.81
N GLN A 175 -3.24 -17.97 6.19
CA GLN A 175 -3.12 -16.52 6.40
C GLN A 175 -4.35 -15.78 5.86
N ARG A 176 -4.87 -16.21 4.70
CA ARG A 176 -6.11 -15.65 4.12
C ARG A 176 -7.32 -15.91 5.02
N ALA A 177 -7.45 -17.14 5.52
CA ALA A 177 -8.54 -17.50 6.43
C ALA A 177 -8.47 -16.72 7.76
N ALA A 178 -7.26 -16.51 8.31
CA ALA A 178 -7.06 -15.69 9.49
C ALA A 178 -7.48 -14.22 9.25
N PHE A 179 -7.10 -13.65 8.11
CA PHE A 179 -7.52 -12.31 7.71
C PHE A 179 -9.05 -12.21 7.57
N GLU A 180 -9.71 -13.18 6.95
CA GLU A 180 -11.18 -13.21 6.87
C GLU A 180 -11.84 -13.23 8.26
N ALA A 181 -11.29 -14.04 9.19
CA ALA A 181 -11.79 -14.11 10.55
C ALA A 181 -11.62 -12.77 11.28
N GLU A 182 -10.47 -12.13 11.11
CA GLU A 182 -10.14 -10.81 11.63
C GLU A 182 -11.14 -9.74 11.13
N MET A 183 -11.33 -9.64 9.81
CA MET A 183 -12.22 -8.66 9.21
C MET A 183 -13.69 -8.85 9.65
N ARG A 184 -14.13 -10.11 9.77
CA ARG A 184 -15.48 -10.42 10.30
C ARG A 184 -15.61 -10.01 11.76
N ALA A 185 -14.61 -10.27 12.60
CA ALA A 185 -14.63 -9.90 14.01
C ALA A 185 -14.68 -8.38 14.20
N GLY A 186 -13.92 -7.63 13.38
CA GLY A 186 -13.92 -6.17 13.35
C GLY A 186 -15.16 -5.55 12.68
N LYS A 187 -16.02 -6.35 12.03
CA LYS A 187 -17.17 -5.89 11.22
C LYS A 187 -16.74 -4.92 10.11
N VAL A 188 -15.59 -5.14 9.54
CA VAL A 188 -15.01 -4.33 8.48
C VAL A 188 -15.74 -4.60 7.15
N ASP A 189 -15.90 -3.58 6.31
CA ASP A 189 -16.31 -3.75 4.91
C ASP A 189 -15.05 -4.13 4.11
N TRP A 190 -15.01 -5.38 3.61
CA TRP A 190 -13.81 -5.90 2.95
C TRP A 190 -14.12 -6.79 1.75
N GLN A 191 -13.19 -6.83 0.81
CA GLN A 191 -13.20 -7.69 -0.36
C GLN A 191 -11.82 -8.34 -0.53
N MET A 192 -11.81 -9.60 -0.98
CA MET A 192 -10.60 -10.32 -1.37
C MET A 192 -10.80 -10.91 -2.76
N LYS A 193 -9.87 -10.64 -3.68
CA LYS A 193 -9.83 -11.29 -4.98
C LYS A 193 -8.61 -12.18 -5.12
N LEU A 194 -8.83 -13.38 -5.63
CA LEU A 194 -7.77 -14.36 -5.90
C LEU A 194 -7.59 -14.53 -7.40
N TYR A 195 -6.35 -14.46 -7.85
CA TYR A 195 -5.96 -14.69 -9.24
C TYR A 195 -5.32 -16.07 -9.37
N GLY A 196 -6.02 -17.04 -10.00
CA GLY A 196 -5.53 -18.41 -10.16
C GLY A 196 -4.28 -18.49 -11.04
N GLY A 197 -3.29 -19.31 -10.66
CA GLY A 197 -2.00 -19.44 -11.35
C GLY A 197 -1.02 -18.30 -11.14
N VAL A 198 -1.37 -17.31 -10.29
CA VAL A 198 -0.59 -16.11 -10.04
C VAL A 198 0.12 -16.22 -8.70
N VAL A 199 1.41 -15.85 -8.68
CA VAL A 199 2.29 -15.85 -7.49
C VAL A 199 2.51 -14.44 -6.95
N HIS A 200 3.47 -14.24 -6.04
CA HIS A 200 3.82 -12.94 -5.45
C HIS A 200 4.35 -11.94 -6.48
N SER A 201 4.33 -10.65 -6.14
CA SER A 201 4.88 -9.53 -6.94
C SER A 201 4.34 -9.44 -8.38
N PHE A 202 3.15 -9.94 -8.66
CA PHE A 202 2.58 -10.03 -10.01
C PHE A 202 2.37 -8.66 -10.68
N THR A 203 2.41 -7.57 -9.93
CA THR A 203 2.29 -6.20 -10.47
C THR A 203 3.64 -5.57 -10.85
N ASN A 204 4.77 -6.18 -10.49
CA ASN A 204 6.10 -5.61 -10.69
C ASN A 204 6.80 -6.27 -11.87
N GLU A 205 6.99 -5.54 -12.97
CA GLU A 205 7.71 -6.01 -14.16
C GLU A 205 9.15 -6.43 -13.86
N GLY A 206 9.76 -5.88 -12.80
CA GLY A 206 11.09 -6.26 -12.33
C GLY A 206 11.13 -7.55 -11.50
N ALA A 207 9.99 -8.18 -11.18
CA ALA A 207 9.95 -9.36 -10.32
C ALA A 207 10.74 -10.55 -10.86
N ASP A 208 10.78 -10.72 -12.17
CA ASP A 208 11.49 -11.84 -12.82
C ASP A 208 13.00 -11.78 -12.59
N ALA A 209 13.56 -10.59 -12.37
CA ALA A 209 14.99 -10.40 -12.06
C ALA A 209 15.39 -10.97 -10.68
N LEU A 210 14.42 -11.28 -9.82
CA LEU A 210 14.66 -11.96 -8.53
C LEU A 210 15.13 -13.43 -8.71
N GLY A 211 14.89 -14.03 -9.90
CA GLY A 211 15.27 -15.40 -10.19
C GLY A 211 14.52 -16.47 -9.39
N MET A 212 13.35 -16.15 -8.85
CA MET A 212 12.51 -17.03 -8.03
C MET A 212 11.08 -17.16 -8.59
N PRO A 213 10.89 -17.73 -9.80
CA PRO A 213 9.62 -17.69 -10.52
C PRO A 213 8.46 -18.42 -9.81
N ASP A 214 8.76 -19.39 -8.95
CA ASP A 214 7.76 -20.09 -8.13
C ASP A 214 7.31 -19.28 -6.91
N PHE A 215 8.06 -18.22 -6.56
CA PHE A 215 7.71 -17.31 -5.47
C PHE A 215 7.21 -15.96 -5.99
N ALA A 216 7.95 -15.31 -6.90
CA ALA A 216 7.65 -13.98 -7.41
C ALA A 216 7.85 -13.92 -8.93
N ARG A 217 6.83 -13.46 -9.64
CA ARG A 217 6.82 -13.35 -11.10
C ARG A 217 5.81 -12.31 -11.54
N TYR A 218 6.16 -11.51 -12.56
CA TYR A 218 5.23 -10.60 -13.18
C TYR A 218 4.12 -11.34 -13.94
N ASP A 219 2.89 -10.85 -13.83
CA ASP A 219 1.76 -11.30 -14.63
C ASP A 219 0.98 -10.10 -15.17
N ALA A 220 1.18 -9.77 -16.44
CA ALA A 220 0.58 -8.60 -17.08
C ALA A 220 -0.97 -8.62 -17.05
N THR A 221 -1.59 -9.79 -17.03
CA THR A 221 -3.04 -9.92 -17.00
C THR A 221 -3.57 -9.64 -15.60
N ALA A 222 -2.95 -10.23 -14.58
CA ALA A 222 -3.31 -9.99 -13.19
C ALA A 222 -3.01 -8.54 -12.78
N ASP A 223 -1.87 -7.98 -13.22
CA ASP A 223 -1.53 -6.57 -13.00
C ASP A 223 -2.62 -5.64 -13.53
N ARG A 224 -2.98 -5.76 -14.81
CA ARG A 224 -4.05 -4.94 -15.40
C ARG A 224 -5.39 -5.11 -14.66
N ARG A 225 -5.81 -6.36 -14.43
CA ARG A 225 -7.09 -6.64 -13.75
C ARG A 225 -7.12 -6.05 -12.35
N SER A 226 -6.04 -6.20 -11.58
CA SER A 226 -5.96 -5.69 -10.23
C SER A 226 -5.96 -4.16 -10.18
N TRP A 227 -5.34 -3.51 -11.16
CA TRP A 227 -5.41 -2.06 -11.33
C TRP A 227 -6.84 -1.58 -11.62
N ASP A 228 -7.54 -2.23 -12.55
CA ASP A 228 -8.92 -1.89 -12.89
C ASP A 228 -9.86 -2.08 -11.69
N GLU A 229 -9.66 -3.13 -10.88
CA GLU A 229 -10.39 -3.37 -9.63
C GLU A 229 -10.15 -2.25 -8.59
N MET A 230 -8.91 -1.82 -8.43
CA MET A 230 -8.58 -0.69 -7.56
C MET A 230 -9.29 0.59 -8.03
N ILE A 231 -9.28 0.89 -9.33
CA ILE A 231 -9.95 2.09 -9.86
C ILE A 231 -11.46 2.02 -9.64
N ALA A 232 -12.09 0.86 -9.86
CA ALA A 232 -13.51 0.66 -9.56
C ALA A 232 -13.80 0.87 -8.06
N PHE A 233 -12.97 0.30 -7.19
CA PHE A 233 -13.07 0.48 -5.74
C PHE A 233 -12.90 1.96 -5.33
N PHE A 234 -11.98 2.70 -5.95
CA PHE A 234 -11.85 4.15 -5.72
C PHE A 234 -13.10 4.92 -6.15
N GLY A 235 -13.78 4.49 -7.22
CA GLY A 235 -15.08 5.04 -7.62
C GLY A 235 -16.14 4.86 -6.51
N GLU A 236 -16.13 3.72 -5.81
CA GLU A 236 -17.06 3.43 -4.72
C GLU A 236 -16.79 4.28 -3.46
N ILE A 237 -15.50 4.43 -3.07
CA ILE A 237 -15.14 5.09 -1.80
C ILE A 237 -15.04 6.62 -1.90
N PHE A 238 -14.75 7.16 -3.07
CA PHE A 238 -14.62 8.61 -3.28
C PHE A 238 -15.83 9.25 -3.98
N GLY A 239 -16.78 8.43 -4.45
CA GLY A 239 -17.78 8.84 -5.42
C GLY A 239 -17.15 8.91 -6.82
N THR A 240 -17.91 8.66 -7.86
CA THR A 240 -17.43 8.79 -9.23
C THR A 240 -16.86 10.20 -9.43
N ALA A 241 -15.56 10.30 -9.69
CA ALA A 241 -15.02 11.48 -10.33
C ALA A 241 -15.76 11.61 -11.67
N ALA A 242 -16.54 12.66 -11.77
CA ALA A 242 -17.24 12.99 -12.99
C ALA A 242 -16.23 13.33 -14.10
#